data_b091ca5ce4e58516014d31fb48f7628a
#
_entry.id   b091ca5ce4e58516014d31fb48f7628a
#
_cell.length_a   1.000
_cell.length_b   1.000
_cell.length_c   1.000
_cell.angle_alpha   90.00
_cell.angle_beta   90.00
_cell.angle_gamma   90.00
#
_symmetry.space_group_name_H-M   'P 1'
#
loop_
_entity.id
_entity.type
_entity.pdbx_description
1 polymer ?
#
loop_
_entity_poly.entity_id
_entity_poly.type
_entity_poly.pdbx_seq_one_letter_code
_entity_poly.pdbx_strand_id
1 'polypeptide(L)'
;MITRIDHIGVAVDGLAKRLPFWSEVLGLSVEGVETVESEQVKVAFLPVDRSRVELLEPTSEQSAIARHIAKRGEGLHHLTFEVDDLDEMLERMEKHGVQVVGDGARVGAGGHRVAFVHPRSTGGVLVELVEAAGDAAGAWDEELIAPGASVLLYLRDPQEKIWGVLRRLDGSGVVVEGIDLSSFDDWLAQIERGEDSVVGPSVLYLPIVRLEKILLDRSTGDLPSLAERFERRIGRTVQQVVSEIEGKR
;
A
#
# COMPACT_ATOMS: atom_id res chain seq x y z
N MET A 1 -5.43 9.37 10.10
CA MET A 1 -6.08 10.00 8.89
C MET A 1 -6.46 8.92 7.89
N ILE A 2 -7.16 9.22 6.76
CA ILE A 2 -7.41 8.23 5.69
C ILE A 2 -6.09 7.95 4.98
N THR A 3 -5.74 6.67 4.83
CA THR A 3 -4.50 6.21 4.20
C THR A 3 -4.74 5.75 2.75
N ARG A 4 -5.86 5.06 2.51
CA ARG A 4 -6.22 4.55 1.17
C ARG A 4 -7.72 4.18 1.09
N ILE A 5 -8.18 3.88 -0.12
CA ILE A 5 -9.39 3.09 -0.32
C ILE A 5 -9.00 1.63 -0.06
N ASP A 6 -9.60 1.00 0.95
CA ASP A 6 -9.32 -0.42 1.23
C ASP A 6 -10.08 -1.32 0.25
N HIS A 7 -11.39 -1.18 0.19
CA HIS A 7 -12.20 -1.96 -0.75
C HIS A 7 -13.51 -1.28 -1.16
N ILE A 8 -14.11 -1.83 -2.19
CA ILE A 8 -15.43 -1.47 -2.68
C ILE A 8 -16.33 -2.70 -2.57
N GLY A 9 -17.36 -2.63 -1.72
CA GLY A 9 -18.34 -3.69 -1.55
C GLY A 9 -19.47 -3.59 -2.58
N VAL A 10 -19.68 -4.66 -3.36
CA VAL A 10 -20.73 -4.77 -4.36
C VAL A 10 -21.69 -5.89 -3.99
N ALA A 11 -22.94 -5.56 -3.70
CA ALA A 11 -23.99 -6.54 -3.42
C ALA A 11 -24.42 -7.27 -4.69
N VAL A 12 -24.42 -8.59 -4.64
CA VAL A 12 -24.81 -9.46 -5.76
C VAL A 12 -25.80 -10.53 -5.30
N ASP A 13 -26.71 -10.93 -6.17
CA ASP A 13 -27.69 -11.99 -5.91
C ASP A 13 -27.08 -13.42 -5.95
N GLY A 14 -25.87 -13.56 -6.51
CA GLY A 14 -25.10 -14.79 -6.53
C GLY A 14 -23.72 -14.63 -7.13
N LEU A 15 -22.69 -15.10 -6.40
CA LEU A 15 -21.30 -15.05 -6.84
C LEU A 15 -21.08 -15.82 -8.13
N ALA A 16 -21.66 -17.03 -8.26
CA ALA A 16 -21.52 -17.83 -9.46
C ALA A 16 -22.03 -17.13 -10.74
N LYS A 17 -23.01 -16.24 -10.59
CA LYS A 17 -23.59 -15.48 -11.70
C LYS A 17 -22.74 -14.26 -12.07
N ARG A 18 -22.11 -13.62 -11.11
CA ARG A 18 -21.44 -12.32 -11.29
C ARG A 18 -19.93 -12.40 -11.44
N LEU A 19 -19.27 -13.39 -10.82
CA LEU A 19 -17.82 -13.59 -10.91
C LEU A 19 -17.30 -13.65 -12.35
N PRO A 20 -17.95 -14.33 -13.32
CA PRO A 20 -17.42 -14.40 -14.69
C PRO A 20 -17.19 -13.03 -15.34
N PHE A 21 -18.04 -12.04 -15.07
CA PHE A 21 -17.80 -10.68 -15.58
C PHE A 21 -16.50 -10.08 -15.02
N TRP A 22 -16.27 -10.23 -13.73
CA TRP A 22 -15.11 -9.64 -13.07
C TRP A 22 -13.81 -10.39 -13.39
N SER A 23 -13.86 -11.72 -13.42
CA SER A 23 -12.67 -12.53 -13.63
C SER A 23 -12.33 -12.79 -15.11
N GLU A 24 -13.33 -13.08 -15.95
CA GLU A 24 -13.09 -13.45 -17.34
C GLU A 24 -13.10 -12.24 -18.29
N VAL A 25 -14.00 -11.26 -18.04
CA VAL A 25 -14.13 -10.08 -18.90
C VAL A 25 -13.17 -8.97 -18.48
N LEU A 26 -13.12 -8.66 -17.16
CA LEU A 26 -12.20 -7.62 -16.62
C LEU A 26 -10.82 -8.18 -16.30
N GLY A 27 -10.65 -9.49 -16.22
CA GLY A 27 -9.37 -10.14 -15.96
C GLY A 27 -8.88 -10.05 -14.49
N LEU A 28 -9.80 -9.77 -13.53
CA LEU A 28 -9.41 -9.72 -12.13
C LEU A 28 -9.23 -11.13 -11.57
N SER A 29 -8.17 -11.35 -10.81
CA SER A 29 -7.98 -12.61 -10.08
C SER A 29 -8.95 -12.72 -8.92
N VAL A 30 -9.38 -13.94 -8.60
CA VAL A 30 -10.14 -14.25 -7.39
C VAL A 30 -9.17 -14.85 -6.38
N GLU A 31 -8.84 -14.12 -5.32
CA GLU A 31 -7.91 -14.60 -4.28
C GLU A 31 -8.54 -15.60 -3.33
N GLY A 32 -9.84 -15.47 -3.10
CA GLY A 32 -10.55 -16.36 -2.21
C GLY A 32 -12.03 -16.06 -2.13
N VAL A 33 -12.75 -16.97 -1.49
CA VAL A 33 -14.16 -16.81 -1.14
C VAL A 33 -14.34 -17.24 0.30
N GLU A 34 -14.89 -16.36 1.14
CA GLU A 34 -15.13 -16.61 2.56
C GLU A 34 -16.59 -16.43 2.92
N THR A 35 -17.03 -17.13 3.95
CA THR A 35 -18.35 -16.90 4.56
C THR A 35 -18.17 -16.22 5.91
N VAL A 36 -18.71 -15.01 6.03
CA VAL A 36 -18.75 -14.24 7.28
C VAL A 36 -20.09 -14.47 7.95
N GLU A 37 -20.13 -15.46 8.83
CA GLU A 37 -21.35 -15.92 9.49
C GLU A 37 -22.04 -14.81 10.30
N SER A 38 -21.26 -13.96 10.99
CA SER A 38 -21.79 -12.85 11.79
C SER A 38 -22.57 -11.83 10.96
N GLU A 39 -22.19 -11.63 9.71
CA GLU A 39 -22.82 -10.70 8.77
C GLU A 39 -23.78 -11.41 7.81
N GLN A 40 -23.83 -12.75 7.85
CA GLN A 40 -24.65 -13.59 6.97
C GLN A 40 -24.37 -13.28 5.49
N VAL A 41 -23.09 -13.24 5.13
CA VAL A 41 -22.63 -12.90 3.78
C VAL A 41 -21.50 -13.83 3.34
N LYS A 42 -21.49 -14.16 2.07
CA LYS A 42 -20.38 -14.82 1.38
C LYS A 42 -19.67 -13.79 0.53
N VAL A 43 -18.37 -13.65 0.70
CA VAL A 43 -17.54 -12.61 0.10
C VAL A 43 -16.55 -13.25 -0.85
N ALA A 44 -16.48 -12.75 -2.09
CA ALA A 44 -15.39 -13.06 -3.00
C ALA A 44 -14.45 -11.85 -3.09
N PHE A 45 -13.14 -12.09 -2.91
CA PHE A 45 -12.12 -11.07 -2.92
C PHE A 45 -11.44 -10.98 -4.28
N LEU A 46 -11.48 -9.80 -4.90
CA LEU A 46 -10.87 -9.52 -6.19
C LEU A 46 -9.89 -8.34 -6.04
N PRO A 47 -8.59 -8.61 -5.88
CA PRO A 47 -7.59 -7.58 -5.69
C PRO A 47 -7.44 -6.69 -6.93
N VAL A 48 -7.21 -5.40 -6.68
CA VAL A 48 -6.93 -4.37 -7.67
C VAL A 48 -5.85 -3.46 -7.09
N ASP A 49 -4.60 -3.75 -7.41
CA ASP A 49 -3.42 -3.07 -6.83
C ASP A 49 -3.46 -3.10 -5.28
N ARG A 50 -3.49 -1.96 -4.62
CA ARG A 50 -3.55 -1.82 -3.15
C ARG A 50 -4.97 -1.80 -2.59
N SER A 51 -5.96 -1.96 -3.42
CA SER A 51 -7.39 -2.02 -3.08
C SER A 51 -7.99 -3.33 -3.55
N ARG A 52 -9.25 -3.59 -3.27
CA ARG A 52 -9.96 -4.75 -3.79
C ARG A 52 -11.44 -4.44 -4.07
N VAL A 53 -12.04 -5.22 -4.92
CA VAL A 53 -13.49 -5.33 -5.04
C VAL A 53 -13.93 -6.55 -4.25
N GLU A 54 -14.98 -6.39 -3.45
CA GLU A 54 -15.61 -7.48 -2.72
C GLU A 54 -17.01 -7.70 -3.25
N LEU A 55 -17.26 -8.89 -3.81
CA LEU A 55 -18.61 -9.27 -4.19
C LEU A 55 -19.30 -9.94 -3.01
N LEU A 56 -20.45 -9.41 -2.62
CA LEU A 56 -21.16 -9.74 -1.40
C LEU A 56 -22.46 -10.48 -1.73
N GLU A 57 -22.49 -11.80 -1.52
CA GLU A 57 -23.67 -12.64 -1.69
C GLU A 57 -24.32 -12.89 -0.33
N PRO A 58 -25.63 -12.60 -0.14
CA PRO A 58 -26.28 -12.87 1.13
C PRO A 58 -26.47 -14.38 1.33
N THR A 59 -26.18 -14.87 2.55
CA THR A 59 -26.45 -16.26 2.95
C THR A 59 -27.80 -16.42 3.66
N SER A 60 -28.48 -15.30 3.94
CA SER A 60 -29.78 -15.26 4.63
C SER A 60 -30.60 -14.05 4.17
N GLU A 61 -31.92 -14.18 4.15
CA GLU A 61 -32.83 -13.07 3.87
C GLU A 61 -32.75 -11.94 4.91
N GLN A 62 -32.27 -12.25 6.12
CA GLN A 62 -32.09 -11.30 7.21
C GLN A 62 -30.77 -10.53 7.10
N SER A 63 -29.87 -10.87 6.20
CA SER A 63 -28.59 -10.16 6.04
C SER A 63 -28.78 -8.70 5.59
N ALA A 64 -27.82 -7.86 5.89
CA ALA A 64 -27.82 -6.47 5.42
C ALA A 64 -27.79 -6.41 3.88
N ILE A 65 -27.06 -7.35 3.26
CA ILE A 65 -26.93 -7.45 1.81
C ILE A 65 -28.26 -7.84 1.15
N ALA A 66 -28.99 -8.83 1.72
CA ALA A 66 -30.32 -9.20 1.20
C ALA A 66 -31.29 -8.02 1.23
N ARG A 67 -31.32 -7.29 2.36
CA ARG A 67 -32.15 -6.09 2.49
C ARG A 67 -31.75 -4.98 1.51
N HIS A 68 -30.44 -4.81 1.25
CA HIS A 68 -29.96 -3.87 0.25
C HIS A 68 -30.47 -4.25 -1.15
N ILE A 69 -30.27 -5.51 -1.55
CA ILE A 69 -30.72 -6.02 -2.87
C ILE A 69 -32.23 -5.89 -3.03
N ALA A 70 -33.00 -6.26 -2.02
CA ALA A 70 -34.47 -6.14 -2.06
C ALA A 70 -34.94 -4.69 -2.24
N LYS A 71 -34.21 -3.71 -1.73
CA LYS A 71 -34.58 -2.30 -1.76
C LYS A 71 -34.00 -1.54 -2.96
N ARG A 72 -32.82 -1.87 -3.42
CA ARG A 72 -32.02 -1.09 -4.39
C ARG A 72 -31.57 -1.91 -5.61
N GLY A 73 -31.72 -3.23 -5.58
CA GLY A 73 -31.13 -4.15 -6.54
C GLY A 73 -29.65 -4.44 -6.23
N GLU A 74 -29.03 -5.20 -7.11
CA GLU A 74 -27.59 -5.42 -7.07
C GLU A 74 -26.82 -4.14 -7.37
N GLY A 75 -25.62 -4.01 -6.82
CA GLY A 75 -24.76 -2.85 -7.10
C GLY A 75 -23.93 -2.43 -5.89
N LEU A 76 -23.41 -1.20 -5.95
CA LEU A 76 -22.56 -0.65 -4.90
C LEU A 76 -23.29 -0.68 -3.54
N HIS A 77 -22.68 -1.37 -2.57
CA HIS A 77 -23.17 -1.44 -1.20
C HIS A 77 -22.45 -0.45 -0.29
N HIS A 78 -21.11 -0.48 -0.28
CA HIS A 78 -20.30 0.42 0.54
C HIS A 78 -18.95 0.71 -0.09
N LEU A 79 -18.33 1.78 0.40
CA LEU A 79 -16.97 2.18 0.12
C LEU A 79 -16.19 2.15 1.44
N THR A 80 -15.08 1.44 1.49
CA THR A 80 -14.27 1.29 2.69
C THR A 80 -12.96 2.06 2.56
N PHE A 81 -12.70 2.89 3.57
CA PHE A 81 -11.42 3.59 3.73
C PHE A 81 -10.65 3.01 4.90
N GLU A 82 -9.37 2.78 4.69
CA GLU A 82 -8.44 2.50 5.76
C GLU A 82 -8.05 3.80 6.47
N VAL A 83 -8.00 3.74 7.80
CA VAL A 83 -7.59 4.84 8.67
C VAL A 83 -6.50 4.37 9.62
N ASP A 84 -5.56 5.24 9.91
CA ASP A 84 -4.45 4.98 10.85
C ASP A 84 -4.92 4.96 12.32
N ASP A 85 -5.95 5.72 12.68
CA ASP A 85 -6.53 5.80 14.02
C ASP A 85 -8.06 5.97 13.91
N LEU A 86 -8.79 4.90 14.25
CA LEU A 86 -10.24 4.86 14.14
C LEU A 86 -10.89 5.71 15.26
N ASP A 87 -10.30 5.76 16.44
CA ASP A 87 -10.87 6.52 17.57
C ASP A 87 -10.75 8.02 17.31
N GLU A 88 -9.58 8.50 16.82
CA GLU A 88 -9.41 9.91 16.40
C GLU A 88 -10.40 10.28 15.28
N MET A 89 -10.60 9.37 14.33
CA MET A 89 -11.54 9.61 13.23
C MET A 89 -12.99 9.70 13.71
N LEU A 90 -13.40 8.84 14.63
CA LEU A 90 -14.74 8.89 15.24
C LEU A 90 -14.96 10.15 16.04
N GLU A 91 -13.99 10.59 16.86
CA GLU A 91 -14.08 11.88 17.57
C GLU A 91 -14.22 13.06 16.61
N ARG A 92 -13.48 13.05 15.50
CA ARG A 92 -13.59 14.08 14.46
C ARG A 92 -14.99 14.09 13.84
N MET A 93 -15.56 12.92 13.56
CA MET A 93 -16.91 12.77 13.02
C MET A 93 -17.96 13.29 13.99
N GLU A 94 -17.85 12.97 15.27
CA GLU A 94 -18.76 13.47 16.29
C GLU A 94 -18.74 15.00 16.38
N LYS A 95 -17.57 15.62 16.40
CA LYS A 95 -17.39 17.08 16.40
C LYS A 95 -18.04 17.76 15.19
N HIS A 96 -18.19 17.04 14.07
CA HIS A 96 -18.83 17.55 12.85
C HIS A 96 -20.29 17.09 12.67
N GLY A 97 -20.87 16.44 13.68
CA GLY A 97 -22.25 15.96 13.64
C GLY A 97 -22.51 14.84 12.63
N VAL A 98 -21.49 14.07 12.29
CA VAL A 98 -21.60 12.94 11.37
C VAL A 98 -22.23 11.75 12.08
N GLN A 99 -23.26 11.16 11.48
CA GLN A 99 -23.95 9.99 12.02
C GLN A 99 -23.16 8.71 11.74
N VAL A 100 -22.81 7.98 12.80
CA VAL A 100 -22.26 6.63 12.75
C VAL A 100 -23.38 5.61 12.93
N VAL A 101 -23.27 4.44 12.29
CA VAL A 101 -24.23 3.34 12.40
C VAL A 101 -23.92 2.51 13.65
N GLY A 102 -24.92 2.27 14.49
CA GLY A 102 -24.75 1.52 15.74
C GLY A 102 -24.01 2.32 16.82
N ASP A 103 -23.28 1.62 17.68
CA ASP A 103 -22.61 2.19 18.86
C ASP A 103 -21.16 2.64 18.59
N GLY A 104 -20.75 2.78 17.33
CA GLY A 104 -19.40 3.17 16.95
C GLY A 104 -18.54 2.03 16.42
N ALA A 105 -17.28 1.95 16.90
CA ALA A 105 -16.33 0.93 16.44
C ALA A 105 -16.73 -0.48 16.91
N ARG A 106 -16.61 -1.47 16.02
CA ARG A 106 -16.84 -2.88 16.30
C ARG A 106 -15.77 -3.75 15.64
N VAL A 107 -15.70 -5.01 16.02
CA VAL A 107 -14.85 -5.98 15.33
C VAL A 107 -15.56 -6.44 14.06
N GLY A 108 -14.94 -6.23 12.92
CA GLY A 108 -15.39 -6.65 11.59
C GLY A 108 -14.73 -7.94 11.12
N ALA A 109 -14.81 -8.20 9.81
CA ALA A 109 -14.16 -9.33 9.17
C ALA A 109 -12.63 -9.29 9.38
N GLY A 110 -12.01 -10.46 9.52
CA GLY A 110 -10.57 -10.57 9.77
C GLY A 110 -10.09 -10.05 11.13
N GLY A 111 -11.02 -9.70 12.05
CA GLY A 111 -10.67 -9.21 13.39
C GLY A 111 -10.29 -7.72 13.45
N HIS A 112 -10.40 -6.98 12.34
CA HIS A 112 -10.13 -5.56 12.28
C HIS A 112 -11.21 -4.73 13.00
N ARG A 113 -10.82 -3.61 13.59
CA ARG A 113 -11.78 -2.64 14.10
C ARG A 113 -12.38 -1.85 12.94
N VAL A 114 -13.72 -1.79 12.91
CA VAL A 114 -14.46 -1.09 11.84
C VAL A 114 -15.54 -0.20 12.41
N ALA A 115 -15.90 0.84 11.67
CA ALA A 115 -17.07 1.66 11.94
C ALA A 115 -17.78 2.04 10.64
N PHE A 116 -19.09 2.25 10.70
CA PHE A 116 -19.89 2.60 9.53
C PHE A 116 -20.48 4.00 9.67
N VAL A 117 -20.26 4.82 8.64
CA VAL A 117 -20.89 6.15 8.56
C VAL A 117 -22.24 6.02 7.86
N HIS A 118 -23.25 6.56 8.50
CA HIS A 118 -24.62 6.45 7.97
C HIS A 118 -24.76 7.22 6.63
N PRO A 119 -25.44 6.65 5.62
CA PRO A 119 -25.60 7.28 4.29
C PRO A 119 -26.19 8.68 4.30
N ARG A 120 -26.94 9.07 5.33
CA ARG A 120 -27.46 10.43 5.47
C ARG A 120 -26.35 11.48 5.60
N SER A 121 -25.21 11.12 6.19
CA SER A 121 -24.07 12.03 6.37
C SER A 121 -23.15 12.08 5.17
N THR A 122 -23.30 11.16 4.21
CA THR A 122 -22.35 10.95 3.09
C THR A 122 -23.00 11.18 1.71
N GLY A 123 -24.22 11.70 1.68
CA GLY A 123 -24.94 11.89 0.40
C GLY A 123 -25.49 10.60 -0.22
N GLY A 124 -25.73 9.55 0.61
CA GLY A 124 -26.41 8.32 0.19
C GLY A 124 -25.49 7.10 0.04
N VAL A 125 -24.17 7.24 0.25
CA VAL A 125 -23.22 6.15 0.22
C VAL A 125 -22.99 5.63 1.66
N LEU A 126 -23.05 4.31 1.87
CA LEU A 126 -22.56 3.71 3.10
C LEU A 126 -21.03 3.72 3.06
N VAL A 127 -20.42 4.40 4.01
CA VAL A 127 -18.96 4.42 4.14
C VAL A 127 -18.56 3.56 5.32
N GLU A 128 -17.63 2.67 5.11
CA GLU A 128 -16.97 1.91 6.15
C GLU A 128 -15.58 2.49 6.40
N LEU A 129 -15.18 2.50 7.65
CA LEU A 129 -13.82 2.82 8.08
C LEU A 129 -13.24 1.56 8.69
N VAL A 130 -12.09 1.15 8.24
CA VAL A 130 -11.33 0.04 8.82
C VAL A 130 -10.03 0.59 9.39
N GLU A 131 -9.74 0.22 10.63
CA GLU A 131 -8.46 0.59 11.23
C GLU A 131 -7.35 -0.23 10.60
N ALA A 132 -6.28 0.45 10.18
CA ALA A 132 -5.08 -0.22 9.74
C ALA A 132 -4.66 -1.24 10.80
N ALA A 133 -4.32 -2.45 10.39
CA ALA A 133 -3.75 -3.43 11.33
C ALA A 133 -2.50 -2.79 11.93
N GLY A 134 -2.57 -2.39 13.19
CA GLY A 134 -1.38 -2.00 13.93
C GLY A 134 -0.40 -3.18 13.85
N ASP A 135 0.88 -2.91 13.69
CA ASP A 135 2.02 -3.80 13.39
C ASP A 135 1.96 -5.23 13.98
N ALA A 136 1.00 -6.04 13.56
CA ALA A 136 0.88 -7.44 13.95
C ALA A 136 0.64 -8.33 12.73
N ALA A 137 1.72 -8.91 12.27
CA ALA A 137 1.85 -10.15 11.53
C ALA A 137 1.25 -10.23 10.12
N GLY A 138 2.06 -10.01 9.09
CA GLY A 138 1.87 -10.56 7.76
C GLY A 138 1.78 -9.58 6.60
N ALA A 139 1.64 -8.28 6.82
CA ALA A 139 1.94 -7.32 5.78
C ALA A 139 3.45 -7.39 5.54
N TRP A 140 3.87 -7.64 4.32
CA TRP A 140 5.21 -7.30 3.90
C TRP A 140 5.40 -5.85 4.32
N ASP A 141 6.43 -5.61 5.10
CA ASP A 141 6.74 -4.31 5.70
C ASP A 141 6.91 -3.27 4.56
N GLU A 142 5.78 -2.77 4.01
CA GLU A 142 5.80 -1.72 2.98
C GLU A 142 6.53 -0.46 3.48
N GLU A 143 6.60 -0.26 4.81
CA GLU A 143 7.44 0.76 5.42
C GLU A 143 8.93 0.50 5.22
N LEU A 144 9.35 -0.76 5.04
CA LEU A 144 10.77 -1.10 4.88
C LEU A 144 11.31 -0.72 3.50
N ILE A 145 10.51 -0.84 2.43
CA ILE A 145 10.89 -0.47 1.06
C ILE A 145 10.02 0.70 0.61
N ALA A 146 10.05 1.79 1.36
CA ALA A 146 9.32 3.02 1.10
C ALA A 146 10.20 4.08 0.43
N PRO A 147 9.61 5.10 -0.21
CA PRO A 147 10.36 6.27 -0.66
C PRO A 147 11.22 6.87 0.44
N GLY A 148 12.51 7.11 0.15
CA GLY A 148 13.52 7.52 1.12
C GLY A 148 14.38 6.39 1.66
N ALA A 149 14.01 5.13 1.51
CA ALA A 149 14.82 4.00 1.92
C ALA A 149 16.09 3.85 1.06
N SER A 150 17.21 3.50 1.68
CA SER A 150 18.41 3.07 0.96
C SER A 150 18.23 1.62 0.53
N VAL A 151 18.37 1.37 -0.77
CA VAL A 151 18.10 0.08 -1.39
C VAL A 151 19.24 -0.37 -2.30
N LEU A 152 19.35 -1.69 -2.47
CA LEU A 152 20.19 -2.33 -3.46
C LEU A 152 19.30 -3.08 -4.45
N LEU A 153 19.32 -2.64 -5.70
CA LEU A 153 18.55 -3.19 -6.80
C LEU A 153 19.40 -4.16 -7.60
N TYR A 154 18.89 -5.33 -7.86
CA TYR A 154 19.48 -6.32 -8.75
C TYR A 154 18.67 -6.32 -10.05
N LEU A 155 19.37 -6.09 -11.16
CA LEU A 155 18.77 -6.03 -12.49
C LEU A 155 19.20 -7.22 -13.33
N ARG A 156 18.36 -7.57 -14.30
CA ARG A 156 18.62 -8.58 -15.31
C ARG A 156 18.62 -7.93 -16.71
N ASP A 157 19.34 -8.53 -17.63
CA ASP A 157 19.37 -8.21 -19.07
C ASP A 157 19.67 -6.72 -19.43
N PRO A 158 20.87 -6.22 -19.12
CA PRO A 158 22.06 -6.86 -18.55
C PRO A 158 22.00 -6.95 -17.01
N GLN A 159 22.84 -7.81 -16.42
CA GLN A 159 22.98 -7.88 -14.97
C GLN A 159 23.74 -6.66 -14.46
N GLU A 160 23.07 -5.89 -13.64
CA GLU A 160 23.58 -4.67 -13.00
C GLU A 160 23.15 -4.63 -11.55
N LYS A 161 23.87 -3.88 -10.72
CA LYS A 161 23.51 -3.62 -9.33
C LYS A 161 23.54 -2.13 -9.09
N ILE A 162 22.41 -1.57 -8.72
CA ILE A 162 22.27 -0.16 -8.41
C ILE A 162 22.05 -0.01 -6.90
N TRP A 163 22.85 0.82 -6.26
CA TRP A 163 22.59 1.25 -4.89
C TRP A 163 22.14 2.71 -4.87
N GLY A 164 21.16 3.04 -4.03
CA GLY A 164 20.66 4.40 -3.95
C GLY A 164 19.46 4.57 -3.04
N VAL A 165 18.87 5.76 -3.12
CA VAL A 165 17.67 6.15 -2.37
C VAL A 165 16.44 5.91 -3.24
N LEU A 166 15.52 5.09 -2.77
CA LEU A 166 14.26 4.81 -3.43
C LEU A 166 13.41 6.08 -3.48
N ARG A 167 12.91 6.45 -4.65
CA ARG A 167 12.01 7.60 -4.85
C ARG A 167 10.57 7.15 -5.13
N ARG A 168 10.41 6.07 -5.86
CA ARG A 168 9.10 5.47 -6.18
C ARG A 168 9.26 4.00 -6.54
N LEU A 169 8.30 3.19 -6.13
CA LEU A 169 8.13 1.81 -6.54
C LEU A 169 6.64 1.59 -6.84
N ASP A 170 6.33 1.11 -8.04
CA ASP A 170 4.99 0.74 -8.46
C ASP A 170 5.01 -0.42 -9.47
N GLY A 171 3.84 -0.86 -9.93
CA GLY A 171 3.73 -1.96 -10.89
C GLY A 171 4.42 -1.71 -12.24
N SER A 172 4.78 -0.47 -12.59
CA SER A 172 5.49 -0.13 -13.82
C SER A 172 7.02 -0.19 -13.67
N GLY A 173 7.55 0.08 -12.47
CA GLY A 173 8.97 0.08 -12.22
C GLY A 173 9.41 0.80 -10.96
N VAL A 174 10.69 1.06 -10.89
CA VAL A 174 11.38 1.72 -9.78
C VAL A 174 11.99 3.02 -10.24
N VAL A 175 11.77 4.09 -9.48
CA VAL A 175 12.58 5.33 -9.58
C VAL A 175 13.53 5.35 -8.40
N VAL A 176 14.82 5.35 -8.68
CA VAL A 176 15.88 5.40 -7.68
C VAL A 176 16.84 6.52 -8.01
N GLU A 177 17.29 7.25 -7.03
CA GLU A 177 18.43 8.15 -7.15
C GLU A 177 19.65 7.43 -6.60
N GLY A 178 20.47 6.95 -7.53
CA GLY A 178 21.50 5.97 -7.20
C GLY A 178 22.63 5.92 -8.20
N ILE A 179 23.53 5.01 -7.91
CA ILE A 179 24.78 4.80 -8.65
C ILE A 179 24.97 3.31 -8.87
N ASP A 180 25.64 2.94 -9.95
CA ASP A 180 26.11 1.56 -10.12
C ASP A 180 27.00 1.18 -8.93
N LEU A 181 26.75 0.01 -8.36
CA LEU A 181 27.45 -0.45 -7.16
C LEU A 181 28.97 -0.57 -7.37
N SER A 182 29.42 -0.83 -8.60
CA SER A 182 30.86 -0.89 -8.92
C SER A 182 31.54 0.49 -8.83
N SER A 183 30.78 1.58 -8.97
CA SER A 183 31.27 2.96 -8.89
C SER A 183 31.14 3.59 -7.49
N PHE A 184 30.58 2.85 -6.52
CA PHE A 184 30.30 3.38 -5.18
C PHE A 184 31.56 3.84 -4.44
N ASP A 185 32.61 3.03 -4.42
CA ASP A 185 33.85 3.35 -3.70
C ASP A 185 34.63 4.50 -4.39
N ASP A 186 34.58 4.60 -5.72
CA ASP A 186 35.16 5.70 -6.49
C ASP A 186 34.46 7.04 -6.19
N TRP A 187 33.12 7.00 -6.11
CA TRP A 187 32.34 8.17 -5.75
C TRP A 187 32.65 8.65 -4.33
N LEU A 188 32.72 7.72 -3.35
CA LEU A 188 33.14 8.05 -1.99
C LEU A 188 34.49 8.75 -1.96
N ALA A 189 35.49 8.20 -2.67
CA ALA A 189 36.83 8.75 -2.73
C ALA A 189 36.88 10.16 -3.35
N GLN A 190 36.02 10.47 -4.34
CA GLN A 190 35.91 11.81 -4.92
C GLN A 190 35.34 12.82 -3.90
N ILE A 191 34.29 12.46 -3.17
CA ILE A 191 33.70 13.33 -2.14
C ILE A 191 34.74 13.62 -1.04
N GLU A 192 35.49 12.62 -0.57
CA GLU A 192 36.51 12.77 0.47
C GLU A 192 37.62 13.75 0.04
N ARG A 193 37.99 13.76 -1.24
CA ARG A 193 39.02 14.67 -1.79
C ARG A 193 38.49 16.07 -2.10
N GLY A 194 37.16 16.28 -2.01
CA GLY A 194 36.51 17.54 -2.37
C GLY A 194 36.64 17.87 -3.86
N GLU A 195 36.82 16.85 -4.72
CA GLU A 195 36.89 17.00 -6.16
C GLU A 195 35.49 17.19 -6.77
N ASP A 196 35.40 17.95 -7.87
CA ASP A 196 34.18 17.99 -8.65
C ASP A 196 33.85 16.57 -9.16
N SER A 197 32.68 16.06 -8.79
CA SER A 197 32.35 14.66 -9.06
C SER A 197 32.20 14.38 -10.55
N VAL A 198 33.07 13.52 -11.07
CA VAL A 198 32.98 12.97 -12.42
C VAL A 198 31.96 11.81 -12.42
N VAL A 199 31.83 11.11 -11.29
CA VAL A 199 30.88 10.01 -11.08
C VAL A 199 30.02 10.37 -9.87
N GLY A 200 28.71 10.20 -10.00
CA GLY A 200 27.78 10.50 -8.92
C GLY A 200 26.40 9.88 -9.16
N PRO A 201 25.54 9.92 -8.15
CA PRO A 201 24.19 9.38 -8.28
C PRO A 201 23.38 10.12 -9.33
N SER A 202 22.54 9.38 -10.02
CA SER A 202 21.60 9.88 -11.02
C SER A 202 20.20 9.38 -10.71
N VAL A 203 19.19 10.12 -11.15
CA VAL A 203 17.80 9.63 -11.09
C VAL A 203 17.60 8.64 -12.23
N LEU A 204 17.33 7.40 -11.88
CA LEU A 204 17.15 6.28 -12.80
C LEU A 204 15.71 5.80 -12.72
N TYR A 205 15.07 5.61 -13.88
CA TYR A 205 13.84 4.84 -14.00
C TYR A 205 14.19 3.44 -14.51
N LEU A 206 13.81 2.43 -13.76
CA LEU A 206 14.07 1.03 -14.05
C LEU A 206 12.72 0.30 -14.21
N PRO A 207 12.38 -0.13 -15.44
CA PRO A 207 11.15 -0.89 -15.68
C PRO A 207 11.07 -2.16 -14.81
N ILE A 208 9.89 -2.51 -14.32
CA ILE A 208 9.72 -3.67 -13.43
C ILE A 208 10.23 -4.98 -14.04
N VAL A 209 10.12 -5.13 -15.37
CA VAL A 209 10.60 -6.32 -16.09
C VAL A 209 12.12 -6.51 -16.01
N ARG A 210 12.88 -5.46 -15.71
CA ARG A 210 14.34 -5.53 -15.50
C ARG A 210 14.70 -5.85 -14.06
N LEU A 211 13.79 -5.70 -13.13
CA LEU A 211 14.05 -5.90 -11.71
C LEU A 211 14.03 -7.41 -11.38
N GLU A 212 15.12 -7.90 -10.79
CA GLU A 212 15.21 -9.25 -10.25
C GLU A 212 14.79 -9.29 -8.78
N LYS A 213 15.33 -8.38 -7.98
CA LYS A 213 15.01 -8.19 -6.56
C LYS A 213 15.43 -6.83 -6.06
N ILE A 214 14.76 -6.40 -4.99
CA ILE A 214 15.11 -5.22 -4.18
C ILE A 214 15.53 -5.72 -2.80
N LEU A 215 16.67 -5.24 -2.32
CA LEU A 215 17.11 -5.47 -0.95
C LEU A 215 17.17 -4.12 -0.23
N LEU A 216 16.68 -4.08 1.01
CA LEU A 216 17.02 -2.97 1.90
C LEU A 216 18.49 -3.02 2.25
N ASP A 217 19.14 -1.85 2.17
CA ASP A 217 20.51 -1.68 2.62
C ASP A 217 20.55 -1.54 4.14
N ARG A 218 20.71 -2.68 4.82
CA ARG A 218 20.74 -2.79 6.29
C ARG A 218 22.04 -3.41 6.77
N SER A 219 22.53 -2.92 7.91
CA SER A 219 23.63 -3.58 8.62
C SER A 219 23.18 -4.94 9.16
N THR A 220 24.04 -5.95 9.06
CA THR A 220 23.75 -7.32 9.52
C THR A 220 24.94 -7.80 10.36
N GLY A 221 24.73 -7.94 11.66
CA GLY A 221 25.83 -8.25 12.59
C GLY A 221 26.93 -7.19 12.52
N ASP A 222 28.16 -7.63 12.31
CA ASP A 222 29.33 -6.73 12.21
C ASP A 222 29.52 -6.11 10.80
N LEU A 223 28.67 -6.50 9.83
CA LEU A 223 28.74 -5.99 8.46
C LEU A 223 27.87 -4.73 8.33
N PRO A 224 28.47 -3.51 8.15
CA PRO A 224 27.71 -2.29 8.00
C PRO A 224 27.01 -2.24 6.63
N SER A 225 25.86 -1.58 6.57
CA SER A 225 25.21 -1.23 5.31
C SER A 225 26.08 -0.28 4.49
N LEU A 226 25.77 -0.16 3.19
CA LEU A 226 26.45 0.80 2.31
C LEU A 226 26.15 2.25 2.75
N ALA A 227 24.93 2.52 3.19
CA ALA A 227 24.53 3.81 3.74
C ALA A 227 25.35 4.15 5.00
N GLU A 228 25.53 3.21 5.93
CA GLU A 228 26.35 3.39 7.11
C GLU A 228 27.84 3.56 6.77
N ARG A 229 28.36 2.79 5.79
CA ARG A 229 29.72 2.99 5.28
C ARG A 229 29.91 4.38 4.70
N PHE A 230 28.92 4.87 3.95
CA PHE A 230 28.89 6.22 3.39
C PHE A 230 28.95 7.27 4.49
N GLU A 231 28.04 7.18 5.47
CA GLU A 231 27.94 8.13 6.58
C GLU A 231 29.22 8.17 7.44
N ARG A 232 29.81 7.02 7.75
CA ARG A 232 31.07 6.91 8.51
C ARG A 232 32.25 7.60 7.79
N ARG A 233 32.31 7.54 6.45
CA ARG A 233 33.40 8.13 5.66
C ARG A 233 33.20 9.61 5.36
N ILE A 234 31.97 10.00 5.06
CA ILE A 234 31.63 11.34 4.58
C ILE A 234 31.16 12.26 5.72
N GLY A 235 30.69 11.70 6.85
CA GLY A 235 30.14 12.46 7.98
C GLY A 235 28.74 13.02 7.72
N ARG A 236 28.06 12.60 6.65
CA ARG A 236 26.71 13.00 6.26
C ARG A 236 25.96 11.81 5.69
N THR A 237 24.63 11.83 5.75
CA THR A 237 23.80 10.77 5.15
C THR A 237 23.79 10.90 3.64
N VAL A 238 23.55 9.80 2.92
CA VAL A 238 23.41 9.82 1.47
C VAL A 238 22.24 10.72 1.03
N GLN A 239 21.14 10.74 1.78
CA GLN A 239 19.99 11.60 1.51
C GLN A 239 20.34 13.08 1.55
N GLN A 240 21.17 13.52 2.50
CA GLN A 240 21.65 14.89 2.58
C GLN A 240 22.51 15.28 1.39
N VAL A 241 23.44 14.42 0.98
CA VAL A 241 24.34 14.70 -0.14
C VAL A 241 23.58 14.73 -1.44
N VAL A 242 22.66 13.82 -1.65
CA VAL A 242 21.82 13.73 -2.85
C VAL A 242 20.91 14.96 -2.98
N SER A 243 20.26 15.40 -1.90
CA SER A 243 19.42 16.60 -1.90
C SER A 243 20.19 17.89 -2.21
N GLU A 244 21.47 18.00 -1.83
CA GLU A 244 22.31 19.14 -2.17
C GLU A 244 22.68 19.19 -3.67
N ILE A 245 22.80 18.03 -4.31
CA ILE A 245 23.06 17.94 -5.75
C ILE A 245 21.84 18.42 -6.54
N GLU A 246 20.62 18.11 -6.08
CA GLU A 246 19.37 18.60 -6.67
C GLU A 246 19.24 20.13 -6.55
N GLY A 247 19.61 20.69 -5.42
CA GLY A 247 19.52 22.15 -5.16
C GLY A 247 20.51 23.00 -5.95
N LYS A 248 21.50 22.39 -6.61
CA LYS A 248 22.50 23.07 -7.46
C LYS A 248 22.20 23.02 -8.96
N ARG A 249 21.12 22.33 -9.36
CA ARG A 249 20.62 22.29 -10.74
C ARG A 249 19.43 23.23 -10.92
#